data_d8ffea60970826d4311ba1ddae801775
#
_entry.id   d8ffea60970826d4311ba1ddae801775
#
_cell.length_a   1.000
_cell.length_b   1.000
_cell.length_c   1.000
_cell.angle_alpha   90.00
_cell.angle_beta   90.00
_cell.angle_gamma   90.00
#
_symmetry.space_group_name_H-M   'P 1'
#
loop_
_entity.id
_entity.type
_entity.pdbx_description
1 polymer ?
#
loop_
_entity_poly.entity_id
_entity_poly.type
_entity_poly.pdbx_seq_one_letter_code
_entity_poly.pdbx_strand_id
1 'polypeptide(L)'
;NLSFIFSYLIYFFILLLQNQKAGKYYLFLGSIPIIISIQHVLPVFSFLIGILLMPYIEMIYKSMLYYLLLGKYVLPFLSLEYELLLKMIAFIYDFSFTLPFSQPTLFFIGVYYYLYLKGIYKLNVNRKVTQEVCLLLSVLLAFYFYPYYNMKGQVVMIDVGQGDCFFIQQPYARGNVLIDTGGLQKSDLATSRLIPYLQSQGVFYLDAVFISHEDYDHCGALTSLKEHFKVKKVIYDFKKKTIGDLVFKNLALDKYYTNSNDRSSIIYVTINRLNYLFTGDISKEVESDLYQTYHHLDVDVLKVAHHGSSSSSSDDLFKMIDPKVALISVGKNNRYRHPSYLTLNRLEAYGVKIYRSDLQGMVKIVYYGGKNYIMTSSGF
;
A
#
# COMPACT_ATOMS: atom_id res chain seq x y z
N ASN A 1 -9.66 -15.27 10.61
CA ASN A 1 -10.51 -14.07 10.51
C ASN A 1 -10.09 -13.08 11.59
N LEU A 2 -9.53 -11.92 11.18
CA LEU A 2 -9.00 -10.88 12.09
C LEU A 2 -10.10 -10.31 13.02
N SER A 3 -11.32 -10.15 12.51
CA SER A 3 -12.46 -9.66 13.30
C SER A 3 -12.81 -10.60 14.46
N PHE A 4 -12.67 -11.90 14.24
CA PHE A 4 -12.87 -12.90 15.27
C PHE A 4 -11.80 -12.78 16.37
N ILE A 5 -10.52 -12.71 16.00
CA ILE A 5 -9.41 -12.53 16.94
C ILE A 5 -9.58 -11.23 17.74
N PHE A 6 -9.98 -10.15 17.07
CA PHE A 6 -10.24 -8.85 17.73
C PHE A 6 -11.33 -8.97 18.80
N SER A 7 -12.47 -9.59 18.45
CA SER A 7 -13.60 -9.74 19.40
C SER A 7 -13.21 -10.56 20.62
N TYR A 8 -12.51 -11.69 20.42
CA TYR A 8 -12.08 -12.53 21.53
C TYR A 8 -11.02 -11.88 22.42
N LEU A 9 -10.07 -11.16 21.82
CA LEU A 9 -9.02 -10.47 22.57
C LEU A 9 -9.60 -9.33 23.40
N ILE A 10 -10.53 -8.55 22.85
CA ILE A 10 -11.23 -7.48 23.59
C ILE A 10 -12.05 -8.07 24.72
N TYR A 11 -12.80 -9.17 24.48
CA TYR A 11 -13.56 -9.85 25.53
C TYR A 11 -12.64 -10.36 26.65
N PHE A 12 -11.51 -10.97 26.30
CA PHE A 12 -10.50 -11.39 27.26
C PHE A 12 -10.00 -10.23 28.14
N PHE A 13 -9.70 -9.07 27.54
CA PHE A 13 -9.29 -7.89 28.28
C PHE A 13 -10.41 -7.34 29.18
N ILE A 14 -11.67 -7.39 28.72
CA ILE A 14 -12.83 -7.02 29.56
C ILE A 14 -12.88 -7.89 30.81
N LEU A 15 -12.73 -9.20 30.68
CA LEU A 15 -12.70 -10.13 31.83
C LEU A 15 -11.57 -9.81 32.81
N LEU A 16 -10.37 -9.46 32.30
CA LEU A 16 -9.23 -9.12 33.15
C LEU A 16 -9.40 -7.77 33.88
N LEU A 17 -10.20 -6.86 33.34
CA LEU A 17 -10.38 -5.49 33.82
C LEU A 17 -11.74 -5.22 34.46
N GLN A 18 -12.65 -6.19 34.53
CA GLN A 18 -14.06 -6.02 34.95
C GLN A 18 -14.24 -5.38 36.34
N ASN A 19 -13.30 -5.60 37.25
CA ASN A 19 -13.35 -5.07 38.61
C ASN A 19 -12.58 -3.75 38.79
N GLN A 20 -12.07 -3.17 37.69
CA GLN A 20 -11.21 -1.98 37.73
C GLN A 20 -11.96 -0.72 37.27
N LYS A 21 -12.07 0.30 38.09
CA LYS A 21 -12.70 1.59 37.71
C LYS A 21 -12.02 2.23 36.47
N ALA A 22 -10.71 2.09 36.33
CA ALA A 22 -9.94 2.55 35.19
C ALA A 22 -9.96 1.57 33.99
N GLY A 23 -10.63 0.42 34.10
CA GLY A 23 -10.60 -0.66 33.13
C GLY A 23 -11.00 -0.22 31.72
N LYS A 24 -12.04 0.62 31.59
CA LYS A 24 -12.50 1.13 30.29
C LYS A 24 -11.44 1.95 29.54
N TYR A 25 -10.63 2.74 30.24
CA TYR A 25 -9.53 3.51 29.63
C TYR A 25 -8.36 2.61 29.24
N TYR A 26 -8.07 1.63 30.10
CA TYR A 26 -7.00 0.69 29.85
C TYR A 26 -7.35 -0.30 28.72
N LEU A 27 -8.63 -0.66 28.58
CA LEU A 27 -9.13 -1.48 27.47
C LEU A 27 -8.83 -0.87 26.10
N PHE A 28 -9.00 0.46 25.97
CA PHE A 28 -8.66 1.17 24.73
C PHE A 28 -7.19 0.98 24.36
N LEU A 29 -6.27 1.11 25.33
CA LEU A 29 -4.83 0.88 25.07
C LEU A 29 -4.57 -0.54 24.53
N GLY A 30 -5.28 -1.54 25.05
CA GLY A 30 -5.17 -2.92 24.57
C GLY A 30 -5.62 -3.14 23.12
N SER A 31 -6.52 -2.30 22.60
CA SER A 31 -7.01 -2.40 21.23
C SER A 31 -6.07 -1.76 20.19
N ILE A 32 -5.18 -0.85 20.59
CA ILE A 32 -4.36 -0.03 19.68
C ILE A 32 -3.52 -0.87 18.67
N PRO A 33 -2.74 -1.90 19.08
CA PRO A 33 -1.95 -2.66 18.11
C PRO A 33 -2.81 -3.36 17.06
N ILE A 34 -4.02 -3.78 17.42
CA ILE A 34 -4.94 -4.47 16.50
C ILE A 34 -5.52 -3.46 15.51
N ILE A 35 -5.95 -2.29 15.99
CA ILE A 35 -6.46 -1.20 15.13
C ILE A 35 -5.40 -0.83 14.11
N ILE A 36 -4.16 -0.60 14.56
CA ILE A 36 -3.04 -0.28 13.68
C ILE A 36 -2.77 -1.41 12.67
N SER A 37 -2.85 -2.67 13.10
CA SER A 37 -2.61 -3.83 12.21
C SER A 37 -3.65 -3.97 11.10
N ILE A 38 -4.88 -3.49 11.32
CA ILE A 38 -5.98 -3.63 10.37
C ILE A 38 -6.13 -2.39 9.48
N GLN A 39 -6.06 -1.20 10.10
CA GLN A 39 -6.39 0.06 9.45
C GLN A 39 -5.16 0.86 9.02
N HIS A 40 -3.97 0.55 9.56
CA HIS A 40 -2.73 1.30 9.39
C HIS A 40 -2.83 2.78 9.80
N VAL A 41 -3.89 3.13 10.52
CA VAL A 41 -4.14 4.45 11.12
C VAL A 41 -4.68 4.28 12.52
N LEU A 42 -4.34 5.21 13.40
CA LEU A 42 -4.90 5.31 14.74
C LEU A 42 -5.77 6.57 14.83
N PRO A 43 -7.10 6.45 14.90
CA PRO A 43 -7.97 7.60 15.13
C PRO A 43 -7.85 8.04 16.60
N VAL A 44 -7.15 9.16 16.82
CA VAL A 44 -6.75 9.60 18.18
C VAL A 44 -7.96 9.87 19.08
N PHE A 45 -9.03 10.40 18.51
CA PHE A 45 -10.25 10.73 19.28
C PHE A 45 -11.28 9.62 19.33
N SER A 46 -11.02 8.45 18.71
CA SER A 46 -12.00 7.33 18.67
C SER A 46 -12.48 6.89 20.03
N PHE A 47 -11.61 6.94 21.05
CA PHE A 47 -11.98 6.61 22.41
C PHE A 47 -13.00 7.60 23.01
N LEU A 48 -12.76 8.91 22.86
CA LEU A 48 -13.69 9.95 23.34
C LEU A 48 -15.01 9.87 22.56
N ILE A 49 -14.93 9.68 21.27
CA ILE A 49 -16.09 9.49 20.40
C ILE A 49 -16.92 8.28 20.83
N GLY A 50 -16.26 7.15 21.11
CA GLY A 50 -16.93 5.95 21.60
C GLY A 50 -17.70 6.19 22.91
N ILE A 51 -17.11 6.93 23.86
CA ILE A 51 -17.77 7.29 25.12
C ILE A 51 -19.01 8.17 24.86
N LEU A 52 -18.91 9.14 23.94
CA LEU A 52 -20.01 10.04 23.59
C LEU A 52 -21.15 9.34 22.83
N LEU A 53 -20.80 8.43 21.93
CA LEU A 53 -21.79 7.72 21.10
C LEU A 53 -22.46 6.55 21.84
N MET A 54 -21.81 5.95 22.83
CA MET A 54 -22.34 4.76 23.51
C MET A 54 -23.74 4.95 24.09
N PRO A 55 -24.08 6.05 24.83
CA PRO A 55 -25.44 6.26 25.32
C PRO A 55 -26.47 6.40 24.19
N TYR A 56 -26.05 6.99 23.06
CA TYR A 56 -26.90 7.17 21.90
C TYR A 56 -27.19 5.84 21.18
N ILE A 57 -26.18 5.00 21.02
CA ILE A 57 -26.32 3.64 20.47
C ILE A 57 -27.22 2.79 21.37
N GLU A 58 -27.08 2.92 22.69
CA GLU A 58 -27.97 2.25 23.66
C GLU A 58 -29.43 2.69 23.51
N MET A 59 -29.67 3.98 23.25
CA MET A 59 -31.01 4.52 22.99
C MET A 59 -31.62 3.91 21.73
N ILE A 60 -30.89 3.90 20.61
CA ILE A 60 -31.31 3.26 19.35
C ILE A 60 -31.63 1.78 19.58
N TYR A 61 -30.78 1.06 20.30
CA TYR A 61 -31.03 -0.35 20.62
C TYR A 61 -32.34 -0.56 21.38
N LYS A 62 -32.64 0.27 22.37
CA LYS A 62 -33.92 0.25 23.10
C LYS A 62 -35.11 0.55 22.17
N SER A 63 -34.96 1.54 21.29
CA SER A 63 -36.00 1.87 20.30
C SER A 63 -36.24 0.73 19.31
N MET A 64 -35.20 -0.02 18.92
CA MET A 64 -35.37 -1.24 18.12
C MET A 64 -36.13 -2.35 18.87
N LEU A 65 -35.93 -2.51 20.17
CA LEU A 65 -36.72 -3.44 20.98
C LEU A 65 -38.20 -3.00 21.08
N TYR A 66 -38.47 -1.70 21.25
CA TYR A 66 -39.83 -1.17 21.22
C TYR A 66 -40.49 -1.35 19.86
N TYR A 67 -39.73 -1.26 18.75
CA TYR A 67 -40.23 -1.56 17.42
C TYR A 67 -40.77 -3.00 17.30
N LEU A 68 -40.12 -3.98 17.93
CA LEU A 68 -40.60 -5.37 17.96
C LEU A 68 -41.94 -5.51 18.66
N LEU A 69 -42.25 -4.66 19.63
CA LEU A 69 -43.48 -4.69 20.42
C LEU A 69 -44.60 -3.83 19.80
N LEU A 70 -44.27 -2.65 19.30
CA LEU A 70 -45.23 -1.62 18.85
C LEU A 70 -45.27 -1.43 17.33
N GLY A 71 -44.39 -2.12 16.59
CA GLY A 71 -44.37 -2.13 15.12
C GLY A 71 -44.19 -0.74 14.51
N LYS A 72 -44.96 -0.46 13.49
CA LYS A 72 -44.92 0.75 12.67
C LYS A 72 -44.99 2.08 13.44
N TYR A 73 -45.54 2.09 14.66
CA TYR A 73 -45.69 3.32 15.46
C TYR A 73 -44.37 3.87 15.96
N VAL A 74 -43.33 3.03 16.10
CA VAL A 74 -42.00 3.43 16.53
C VAL A 74 -41.08 3.80 15.34
N LEU A 75 -41.45 3.40 14.13
CA LEU A 75 -40.62 3.55 12.94
C LEU A 75 -40.20 5.00 12.64
N PRO A 76 -41.08 6.03 12.74
CA PRO A 76 -40.68 7.43 12.50
C PRO A 76 -39.62 7.91 13.51
N PHE A 77 -39.72 7.46 14.75
CA PHE A 77 -38.77 7.81 15.80
C PHE A 77 -37.42 7.13 15.56
N LEU A 78 -37.42 5.85 15.23
CA LEU A 78 -36.23 5.09 14.90
C LEU A 78 -35.51 5.64 13.66
N SER A 79 -36.26 6.08 12.62
CA SER A 79 -35.66 6.70 11.44
C SER A 79 -34.99 8.02 11.76
N LEU A 80 -35.59 8.84 12.63
CA LEU A 80 -34.98 10.10 13.09
C LEU A 80 -33.68 9.85 13.89
N GLU A 81 -33.70 8.89 14.81
CA GLU A 81 -32.50 8.50 15.55
C GLU A 81 -31.38 8.04 14.63
N TYR A 82 -31.71 7.24 13.61
CA TYR A 82 -30.73 6.77 12.63
C TYR A 82 -30.15 7.92 11.79
N GLU A 83 -30.98 8.83 11.30
CA GLU A 83 -30.51 10.02 10.57
C GLU A 83 -29.60 10.91 11.43
N LEU A 84 -29.95 11.11 12.70
CA LEU A 84 -29.09 11.86 13.64
C LEU A 84 -27.75 11.15 13.87
N LEU A 85 -27.77 9.81 13.99
CA LEU A 85 -26.52 9.03 14.09
C LEU A 85 -25.62 9.23 12.88
N LEU A 86 -26.18 9.16 11.68
CA LEU A 86 -25.42 9.36 10.43
C LEU A 86 -24.82 10.79 10.38
N LYS A 87 -25.57 11.82 10.77
CA LYS A 87 -25.07 13.19 10.84
C LYS A 87 -23.97 13.36 11.88
N MET A 88 -24.12 12.73 13.04
CA MET A 88 -23.08 12.72 14.08
C MET A 88 -21.79 12.01 13.58
N ILE A 89 -21.92 10.87 12.92
CA ILE A 89 -20.78 10.15 12.35
C ILE A 89 -20.09 10.99 11.28
N ALA A 90 -20.83 11.63 10.37
CA ALA A 90 -20.27 12.51 9.35
C ALA A 90 -19.52 13.69 9.97
N PHE A 91 -20.12 14.37 10.94
CA PHE A 91 -19.49 15.47 11.68
C PHE A 91 -18.19 15.01 12.37
N ILE A 92 -18.23 13.86 13.04
CA ILE A 92 -17.05 13.28 13.70
C ILE A 92 -15.95 12.96 12.68
N TYR A 93 -16.32 12.43 11.51
CA TYR A 93 -15.38 12.09 10.45
C TYR A 93 -14.62 13.32 9.97
N ASP A 94 -15.30 14.44 9.76
CA ASP A 94 -14.69 15.70 9.31
C ASP A 94 -13.69 16.28 10.33
N PHE A 95 -13.87 15.98 11.62
CA PHE A 95 -12.97 16.40 12.71
C PHE A 95 -12.03 15.29 13.19
N SER A 96 -12.05 14.11 12.56
CA SER A 96 -11.23 13.00 12.99
C SER A 96 -9.75 13.22 12.64
N PHE A 97 -8.93 13.33 13.67
CA PHE A 97 -7.48 13.33 13.51
C PHE A 97 -6.96 11.89 13.59
N THR A 98 -6.34 11.43 12.51
CA THR A 98 -5.76 10.09 12.43
C THR A 98 -4.25 10.15 12.37
N LEU A 99 -3.58 9.34 13.18
CA LEU A 99 -2.14 9.11 13.10
C LEU A 99 -1.86 7.89 12.24
N PRO A 100 -1.06 8.03 11.18
CA PRO A 100 -0.70 6.91 10.34
C PRO A 100 0.39 6.05 10.98
N PHE A 101 0.30 4.72 10.78
CA PHE A 101 1.27 3.75 11.27
C PHE A 101 1.57 2.70 10.20
N SER A 102 2.81 2.23 10.14
CA SER A 102 3.16 1.05 9.34
C SER A 102 2.56 -0.23 9.93
N GLN A 103 2.63 -1.34 9.17
CA GLN A 103 2.30 -2.67 9.70
C GLN A 103 3.18 -2.99 10.91
N PRO A 104 2.62 -3.27 12.09
CA PRO A 104 3.42 -3.58 13.27
C PRO A 104 4.14 -4.92 13.14
N THR A 105 5.38 -4.95 13.56
CA THR A 105 6.17 -6.18 13.61
C THR A 105 5.74 -7.02 14.82
N LEU A 106 5.97 -8.34 14.76
CA LEU A 106 5.69 -9.24 15.89
C LEU A 106 6.48 -8.82 17.15
N PHE A 107 7.68 -8.30 16.98
CA PHE A 107 8.49 -7.77 18.09
C PHE A 107 7.79 -6.58 18.77
N PHE A 108 7.32 -5.61 18.00
CA PHE A 108 6.56 -4.47 18.53
C PHE A 108 5.30 -4.93 19.28
N ILE A 109 4.50 -5.82 18.68
CA ILE A 109 3.29 -6.38 19.28
C ILE A 109 3.63 -7.08 20.61
N GLY A 110 4.69 -7.89 20.63
CA GLY A 110 5.14 -8.62 21.83
C GLY A 110 5.55 -7.68 22.97
N VAL A 111 6.38 -6.67 22.67
CA VAL A 111 6.80 -5.66 23.67
C VAL A 111 5.60 -4.88 24.21
N TYR A 112 4.71 -4.44 23.31
CA TYR A 112 3.54 -3.69 23.66
C TYR A 112 2.62 -4.49 24.60
N TYR A 113 2.25 -5.71 24.25
CA TYR A 113 1.37 -6.53 25.07
C TYR A 113 2.02 -7.01 26.37
N TYR A 114 3.33 -7.21 26.40
CA TYR A 114 4.04 -7.46 27.64
C TYR A 114 3.87 -6.30 28.65
N LEU A 115 4.09 -5.06 28.21
CA LEU A 115 3.90 -3.85 29.03
C LEU A 115 2.44 -3.67 29.43
N TYR A 116 1.52 -3.94 28.51
CA TYR A 116 0.08 -3.85 28.73
C TYR A 116 -0.40 -4.83 29.80
N LEU A 117 -0.03 -6.11 29.72
CA LEU A 117 -0.38 -7.13 30.69
C LEU A 117 0.26 -6.87 32.05
N LYS A 118 1.49 -6.35 32.09
CA LYS A 118 2.13 -5.89 33.33
C LYS A 118 1.33 -4.77 34.00
N GLY A 119 0.76 -3.87 33.22
CA GLY A 119 -0.13 -2.82 33.73
C GLY A 119 -1.44 -3.37 34.26
N ILE A 120 -2.09 -4.33 33.58
CA ILE A 120 -3.28 -5.04 34.09
C ILE A 120 -2.98 -5.70 35.44
N TYR A 121 -1.85 -6.41 35.54
CA TYR A 121 -1.45 -7.01 36.82
C TYR A 121 -1.33 -5.97 37.94
N LYS A 122 -0.68 -4.83 37.68
CA LYS A 122 -0.57 -3.74 38.67
C LYS A 122 -1.93 -3.15 39.06
N LEU A 123 -2.85 -2.94 38.10
CA LEU A 123 -4.20 -2.51 38.37
C LEU A 123 -4.92 -3.48 39.32
N ASN A 124 -4.83 -4.78 39.06
CA ASN A 124 -5.50 -5.81 39.84
C ASN A 124 -4.96 -5.94 41.30
N VAL A 125 -3.72 -5.50 41.53
CA VAL A 125 -3.14 -5.40 42.89
C VAL A 125 -3.18 -3.98 43.43
N ASN A 126 -4.05 -3.13 42.89
CA ASN A 126 -4.28 -1.72 43.34
C ASN A 126 -3.00 -0.85 43.32
N ARG A 127 -2.07 -1.10 42.38
CA ARG A 127 -0.85 -0.30 42.20
C ARG A 127 -1.04 0.75 41.11
N LYS A 128 -0.29 1.84 41.17
CA LYS A 128 -0.28 2.88 40.13
C LYS A 128 0.36 2.31 38.84
N VAL A 129 -0.27 2.63 37.70
CA VAL A 129 0.16 2.18 36.33
C VAL A 129 0.75 3.31 35.48
N THR A 130 1.02 4.48 36.09
CA THR A 130 1.52 5.65 35.35
C THR A 130 2.78 5.31 34.54
N GLN A 131 3.70 4.53 35.12
CA GLN A 131 4.94 4.11 34.44
C GLN A 131 4.65 3.23 33.21
N GLU A 132 3.74 2.25 33.34
CA GLU A 132 3.36 1.35 32.23
C GLU A 132 2.67 2.13 31.11
N VAL A 133 1.79 3.07 31.44
CA VAL A 133 1.14 3.95 30.46
C VAL A 133 2.18 4.81 29.73
N CYS A 134 3.11 5.42 30.44
CA CYS A 134 4.18 6.20 29.82
C CYS A 134 5.05 5.33 28.91
N LEU A 135 5.39 4.10 29.31
CA LEU A 135 6.15 3.16 28.48
C LEU A 135 5.38 2.74 27.23
N LEU A 136 4.07 2.44 27.35
CA LEU A 136 3.23 2.12 26.20
C LEU A 136 3.18 3.27 25.19
N LEU A 137 2.99 4.50 25.67
CA LEU A 137 3.01 5.70 24.82
C LEU A 137 4.39 5.91 24.17
N SER A 138 5.48 5.67 24.89
CA SER A 138 6.84 5.76 24.34
C SER A 138 7.09 4.72 23.25
N VAL A 139 6.60 3.49 23.43
CA VAL A 139 6.67 2.41 22.41
C VAL A 139 5.87 2.80 21.17
N LEU A 140 4.66 3.34 21.35
CA LEU A 140 3.83 3.85 20.23
C LEU A 140 4.52 4.99 19.50
N LEU A 141 5.11 5.93 20.22
CA LEU A 141 5.84 7.06 19.63
C LEU A 141 7.07 6.58 18.84
N ALA A 142 7.85 5.67 19.41
CA ALA A 142 8.99 5.07 18.71
C ALA A 142 8.56 4.34 17.43
N PHE A 143 7.43 3.65 17.49
CA PHE A 143 6.87 2.95 16.33
C PHE A 143 6.29 3.93 15.28
N TYR A 144 5.67 5.01 15.68
CA TYR A 144 5.23 6.08 14.78
C TYR A 144 6.37 6.62 13.92
N PHE A 145 7.56 6.80 14.53
CA PHE A 145 8.75 7.27 13.83
C PHE A 145 9.54 6.16 13.12
N TYR A 146 9.13 4.89 13.23
CA TYR A 146 9.86 3.76 12.64
C TYR A 146 10.20 3.93 11.15
N PRO A 147 9.33 4.44 10.26
CA PRO A 147 9.66 4.63 8.85
C PRO A 147 10.90 5.50 8.62
N TYR A 148 11.15 6.49 9.49
CA TYR A 148 12.31 7.40 9.39
C TYR A 148 13.62 6.77 9.86
N TYR A 149 13.57 5.63 10.55
CA TYR A 149 14.73 4.87 10.99
C TYR A 149 14.92 3.57 10.21
N ASN A 150 13.97 3.23 9.35
CA ASN A 150 14.04 2.02 8.55
C ASN A 150 15.13 2.15 7.47
N MET A 151 16.19 1.35 7.60
CA MET A 151 17.34 1.32 6.68
C MET A 151 17.04 0.57 5.38
N LYS A 152 15.91 -0.12 5.29
CA LYS A 152 15.55 -0.91 4.11
C LYS A 152 14.85 -0.03 3.09
N GLY A 153 15.24 -0.19 1.82
CA GLY A 153 14.47 0.30 0.71
C GLY A 153 13.88 -0.87 -0.09
N GLN A 154 12.96 -0.59 -0.99
CA GLN A 154 12.33 -1.61 -1.81
C GLN A 154 11.87 -1.07 -3.16
N VAL A 155 11.90 -1.95 -4.15
CA VAL A 155 11.20 -1.79 -5.44
C VAL A 155 10.15 -2.89 -5.51
N VAL A 156 8.91 -2.54 -5.75
CA VAL A 156 7.80 -3.48 -5.67
C VAL A 156 6.94 -3.40 -6.92
N MET A 157 6.79 -4.51 -7.61
CA MET A 157 5.74 -4.72 -8.59
C MET A 157 4.47 -5.09 -7.84
N ILE A 158 3.53 -4.15 -7.74
CA ILE A 158 2.25 -4.38 -7.05
C ILE A 158 1.32 -5.16 -7.96
N ASP A 159 0.69 -6.21 -7.44
CA ASP A 159 -0.33 -6.95 -8.18
C ASP A 159 -1.63 -6.12 -8.25
N VAL A 160 -1.77 -5.41 -9.35
CA VAL A 160 -2.95 -4.60 -9.68
C VAL A 160 -3.94 -5.34 -10.61
N GLY A 161 -3.69 -6.62 -10.88
CA GLY A 161 -4.34 -7.36 -11.94
C GLY A 161 -3.72 -7.04 -13.30
N GLN A 162 -4.53 -6.72 -14.31
CA GLN A 162 -4.01 -6.26 -15.59
C GLN A 162 -3.64 -4.78 -15.47
N GLY A 163 -2.38 -4.46 -15.79
CA GLY A 163 -1.85 -3.10 -15.75
C GLY A 163 -0.54 -2.99 -14.95
N ASP A 164 0.04 -1.82 -14.91
CA ASP A 164 1.32 -1.55 -14.26
C ASP A 164 1.17 -0.69 -13.01
N CYS A 165 1.88 -1.09 -11.97
CA CYS A 165 2.08 -0.27 -10.78
C CYS A 165 3.35 -0.70 -10.07
N PHE A 166 4.37 0.16 -10.09
CA PHE A 166 5.64 -0.09 -9.41
C PHE A 166 5.86 0.93 -8.30
N PHE A 167 6.09 0.45 -7.10
CA PHE A 167 6.36 1.27 -5.95
C PHE A 167 7.84 1.23 -5.59
N ILE A 168 8.45 2.40 -5.41
CA ILE A 168 9.84 2.56 -5.00
C ILE A 168 9.86 3.33 -3.68
N GLN A 169 10.37 2.70 -2.64
CA GLN A 169 10.57 3.31 -1.32
C GLN A 169 12.04 3.36 -0.99
N GLN A 170 12.54 4.56 -0.72
CA GLN A 170 13.92 4.76 -0.29
C GLN A 170 14.05 4.56 1.23
N PRO A 171 15.21 4.12 1.72
CA PRO A 171 15.49 4.04 3.16
C PRO A 171 15.24 5.38 3.85
N TYR A 172 14.93 5.34 5.14
CA TYR A 172 14.76 6.53 5.99
C TYR A 172 13.62 7.46 5.53
N ALA A 173 12.62 6.94 4.82
CA ALA A 173 11.52 7.71 4.21
C ALA A 173 11.99 8.87 3.31
N ARG A 174 13.18 8.78 2.68
CA ARG A 174 13.78 9.84 1.85
C ARG A 174 13.05 10.07 0.53
N GLY A 175 12.28 9.09 0.05
CA GLY A 175 11.47 9.22 -1.16
C GLY A 175 10.57 8.03 -1.36
N ASN A 176 9.31 8.32 -1.72
CA ASN A 176 8.27 7.35 -2.02
C ASN A 176 7.71 7.68 -3.41
N VAL A 177 7.88 6.78 -4.36
CA VAL A 177 7.56 7.01 -5.77
C VAL A 177 6.69 5.87 -6.28
N LEU A 178 5.65 6.22 -7.06
CA LEU A 178 4.97 5.26 -7.94
C LEU A 178 5.39 5.50 -9.40
N ILE A 179 5.51 4.42 -10.15
CA ILE A 179 5.54 4.42 -11.61
C ILE A 179 4.29 3.67 -12.04
N ASP A 180 3.38 4.39 -12.67
CA ASP A 180 2.01 4.00 -12.98
C ASP A 180 1.16 3.64 -11.76
N THR A 181 -0.13 3.56 -11.92
CA THR A 181 -1.10 3.34 -10.83
C THR A 181 -1.99 2.12 -11.06
N GLY A 182 -1.90 1.52 -12.25
CA GLY A 182 -2.87 0.50 -12.67
C GLY A 182 -4.28 1.06 -12.87
N GLY A 183 -5.21 0.17 -13.16
CA GLY A 183 -6.63 0.49 -13.24
C GLY A 183 -7.49 -0.78 -13.25
N LEU A 184 -8.54 -0.82 -12.44
CA LEU A 184 -9.52 -1.91 -12.38
C LEU A 184 -10.91 -1.37 -12.74
N GLN A 185 -11.53 -1.92 -13.79
CA GLN A 185 -12.85 -1.48 -14.24
C GLN A 185 -13.99 -1.77 -13.24
N LYS A 186 -13.84 -2.77 -12.37
CA LYS A 186 -14.91 -3.26 -11.47
C LYS A 186 -14.82 -2.74 -10.03
N SER A 187 -13.72 -2.13 -9.64
CA SER A 187 -13.51 -1.64 -8.28
C SER A 187 -12.49 -0.51 -8.26
N ASP A 188 -12.59 0.36 -7.26
CA ASP A 188 -11.58 1.39 -7.03
C ASP A 188 -10.29 0.74 -6.52
N LEU A 189 -9.29 0.65 -7.39
CA LEU A 189 -7.99 0.07 -7.09
C LEU A 189 -7.21 0.90 -6.06
N ALA A 190 -7.36 2.23 -6.09
CA ALA A 190 -6.64 3.10 -5.17
C ALA A 190 -7.02 2.81 -3.72
N THR A 191 -8.31 2.88 -3.40
CA THR A 191 -8.81 2.70 -2.03
C THR A 191 -8.80 1.24 -1.58
N SER A 192 -9.01 0.28 -2.51
CA SER A 192 -9.10 -1.14 -2.15
C SER A 192 -7.73 -1.84 -2.01
N ARG A 193 -6.68 -1.37 -2.70
CA ARG A 193 -5.37 -2.03 -2.71
C ARG A 193 -4.18 -1.10 -2.51
N LEU A 194 -4.06 -0.02 -3.32
CA LEU A 194 -2.84 0.79 -3.32
C LEU A 194 -2.64 1.54 -2.00
N ILE A 195 -3.64 2.29 -1.55
CA ILE A 195 -3.55 3.07 -0.31
C ILE A 195 -3.32 2.18 0.91
N PRO A 196 -4.09 1.09 1.13
CA PRO A 196 -3.82 0.16 2.23
C PRO A 196 -2.42 -0.44 2.17
N TYR A 197 -1.94 -0.79 0.97
CA TYR A 197 -0.58 -1.31 0.81
C TYR A 197 0.47 -0.26 1.17
N LEU A 198 0.39 0.96 0.62
CA LEU A 198 1.32 2.05 0.92
C LEU A 198 1.36 2.37 2.41
N GLN A 199 0.20 2.46 3.05
CA GLN A 199 0.08 2.69 4.49
C GLN A 199 0.72 1.57 5.30
N SER A 200 0.52 0.30 4.90
CA SER A 200 1.16 -0.85 5.55
C SER A 200 2.70 -0.79 5.53
N GLN A 201 3.26 -0.15 4.49
CA GLN A 201 4.70 0.08 4.37
C GLN A 201 5.18 1.35 5.12
N GLY A 202 4.29 2.05 5.83
CA GLY A 202 4.60 3.31 6.53
C GLY A 202 4.73 4.50 5.59
N VAL A 203 4.07 4.45 4.45
CA VAL A 203 4.02 5.54 3.46
C VAL A 203 2.73 6.30 3.64
N PHE A 204 2.82 7.60 3.89
CA PHE A 204 1.67 8.47 4.17
C PHE A 204 1.54 9.60 3.16
N TYR A 205 2.47 9.67 2.24
CA TYR A 205 2.42 10.52 1.05
C TYR A 205 3.37 9.96 -0.01
N LEU A 206 3.08 10.26 -1.27
CA LEU A 206 3.96 10.03 -2.41
C LEU A 206 4.66 11.31 -2.79
N ASP A 207 5.99 11.26 -2.96
CA ASP A 207 6.77 12.38 -3.45
C ASP A 207 6.54 12.62 -4.93
N ALA A 208 6.39 11.55 -5.70
CA ALA A 208 6.04 11.59 -7.12
C ALA A 208 5.25 10.35 -7.56
N VAL A 209 4.40 10.54 -8.54
CA VAL A 209 3.80 9.50 -9.36
C VAL A 209 4.22 9.79 -10.80
N PHE A 210 5.00 8.91 -11.41
CA PHE A 210 5.31 8.95 -12.83
C PHE A 210 4.22 8.17 -13.58
N ILE A 211 3.70 8.73 -14.65
CA ILE A 211 2.77 8.07 -15.55
C ILE A 211 3.50 7.83 -16.88
N SER A 212 3.62 6.57 -17.27
CA SER A 212 4.29 6.19 -18.49
C SER A 212 3.50 6.64 -19.73
N HIS A 213 2.19 6.41 -19.75
CA HIS A 213 1.23 6.85 -20.75
C HIS A 213 -0.19 6.84 -20.19
N GLU A 214 -1.18 7.32 -20.96
CA GLU A 214 -2.53 7.63 -20.45
C GLU A 214 -3.53 6.45 -20.56
N ASP A 215 -3.08 5.24 -20.91
CA ASP A 215 -3.98 4.09 -20.96
C ASP A 215 -4.49 3.73 -19.56
N TYR A 216 -5.73 3.25 -19.50
CA TYR A 216 -6.45 3.04 -18.24
C TYR A 216 -5.75 2.07 -17.28
N ASP A 217 -5.11 1.05 -17.79
CA ASP A 217 -4.35 0.07 -17.00
C ASP A 217 -2.99 0.60 -16.50
N HIS A 218 -2.63 1.85 -16.82
CA HIS A 218 -1.47 2.57 -16.28
C HIS A 218 -1.86 3.76 -15.39
N CYS A 219 -2.91 4.52 -15.74
CA CYS A 219 -3.30 5.71 -14.99
C CYS A 219 -4.72 5.67 -14.37
N GLY A 220 -5.45 4.57 -14.54
CA GLY A 220 -6.87 4.49 -14.15
C GLY A 220 -7.15 4.72 -12.66
N ALA A 221 -6.24 4.37 -11.77
CA ALA A 221 -6.41 4.64 -10.34
C ALA A 221 -5.90 6.01 -9.88
N LEU A 222 -5.29 6.83 -10.75
CA LEU A 222 -4.63 8.08 -10.38
C LEU A 222 -5.59 9.11 -9.77
N THR A 223 -6.78 9.28 -10.32
CA THR A 223 -7.76 10.26 -9.83
C THR A 223 -8.17 9.94 -8.40
N SER A 224 -8.63 8.71 -8.16
CA SER A 224 -9.01 8.27 -6.81
C SER A 224 -7.83 8.26 -5.84
N LEU A 225 -6.63 7.92 -6.30
CA LEU A 225 -5.42 8.00 -5.48
C LEU A 225 -5.16 9.44 -5.01
N LYS A 226 -5.31 10.45 -5.87
CA LYS A 226 -5.13 11.87 -5.52
C LYS A 226 -6.21 12.40 -4.57
N GLU A 227 -7.42 11.87 -4.67
CA GLU A 227 -8.55 12.26 -3.81
C GLU A 227 -8.37 11.73 -2.38
N HIS A 228 -7.85 10.50 -2.22
CA HIS A 228 -7.80 9.81 -0.94
C HIS A 228 -6.41 9.67 -0.34
N PHE A 229 -5.36 10.09 -1.07
CA PHE A 229 -3.97 9.98 -0.61
C PHE A 229 -3.14 11.18 -1.05
N LYS A 230 -2.24 11.63 -0.17
CA LYS A 230 -1.40 12.79 -0.45
C LYS A 230 -0.35 12.47 -1.51
N VAL A 231 -0.50 13.04 -2.72
CA VAL A 231 0.46 12.99 -3.82
C VAL A 231 1.04 14.39 -4.03
N LYS A 232 2.37 14.54 -3.89
CA LYS A 232 3.02 15.85 -4.04
C LYS A 232 3.12 16.29 -5.49
N LYS A 233 3.47 15.36 -6.40
CA LYS A 233 3.67 15.64 -7.82
C LYS A 233 3.20 14.47 -8.68
N VAL A 234 2.55 14.76 -9.80
CA VAL A 234 2.34 13.80 -10.89
C VAL A 234 3.20 14.26 -12.06
N ILE A 235 3.90 13.33 -12.69
CA ILE A 235 4.90 13.60 -13.72
C ILE A 235 4.58 12.72 -14.94
N TYR A 236 4.20 13.36 -16.05
CA TYR A 236 3.91 12.69 -17.32
C TYR A 236 5.09 12.76 -18.28
N ASP A 237 5.71 13.94 -18.39
CA ASP A 237 6.85 14.17 -19.26
C ASP A 237 8.02 14.76 -18.48
N PHE A 238 9.21 14.24 -18.75
CA PHE A 238 10.44 14.70 -18.12
C PHE A 238 11.67 14.15 -18.88
N LYS A 239 12.79 14.86 -18.83
CA LYS A 239 14.09 14.32 -19.26
C LYS A 239 14.85 13.70 -18.08
N LYS A 240 14.88 14.42 -16.95
CA LYS A 240 15.55 13.98 -15.73
C LYS A 240 14.84 14.56 -14.51
N LYS A 241 14.59 13.73 -13.48
CA LYS A 241 14.02 14.17 -12.19
C LYS A 241 14.74 13.50 -11.04
N THR A 242 14.99 14.27 -9.99
CA THR A 242 15.57 13.74 -8.74
C THR A 242 14.50 13.72 -7.66
N ILE A 243 14.30 12.56 -7.04
CA ILE A 243 13.35 12.37 -5.91
C ILE A 243 14.13 11.65 -4.79
N GLY A 244 14.30 12.34 -3.66
CA GLY A 244 15.21 11.84 -2.62
C GLY A 244 16.64 11.70 -3.17
N ASP A 245 17.20 10.51 -3.00
CA ASP A 245 18.57 10.20 -3.47
C ASP A 245 18.58 9.60 -4.90
N LEU A 246 17.42 9.36 -5.52
CA LEU A 246 17.30 8.69 -6.82
C LEU A 246 17.14 9.68 -7.97
N VAL A 247 17.86 9.38 -9.05
CA VAL A 247 17.80 10.16 -10.30
C VAL A 247 17.09 9.32 -11.36
N PHE A 248 15.89 9.72 -11.72
CA PHE A 248 15.09 9.14 -12.80
C PHE A 248 15.43 9.84 -14.11
N LYS A 249 15.72 9.05 -15.14
CA LYS A 249 15.98 9.54 -16.52
C LYS A 249 14.91 8.94 -17.42
N ASN A 250 14.32 9.77 -18.29
CA ASN A 250 13.47 9.28 -19.37
C ASN A 250 14.35 9.09 -20.61
N LEU A 251 14.38 7.89 -21.15
CA LEU A 251 15.15 7.50 -22.32
C LEU A 251 14.29 7.52 -23.60
N ALA A 252 13.01 7.92 -23.51
CA ALA A 252 12.15 8.06 -24.68
C ALA A 252 12.79 9.03 -25.69
N LEU A 253 12.72 8.65 -26.98
CA LEU A 253 13.32 9.42 -28.05
C LEU A 253 12.42 10.60 -28.41
N ASP A 254 13.03 11.68 -28.87
CA ASP A 254 12.33 12.84 -29.40
C ASP A 254 11.82 12.55 -30.83
N LYS A 255 10.95 11.53 -30.94
CA LYS A 255 10.35 11.02 -32.18
C LYS A 255 8.84 10.90 -31.94
N TYR A 256 8.05 11.35 -32.93
CA TYR A 256 6.60 11.18 -32.87
C TYR A 256 6.21 9.77 -33.30
N TYR A 257 5.47 9.08 -32.41
CA TYR A 257 4.83 7.81 -32.71
C TYR A 257 3.32 7.97 -32.76
N THR A 258 2.67 7.31 -33.71
CA THR A 258 1.21 7.40 -33.91
C THR A 258 0.44 6.65 -32.82
N ASN A 259 0.99 5.52 -32.34
CA ASN A 259 0.41 4.73 -31.27
C ASN A 259 0.68 5.37 -29.90
N SER A 260 -0.35 5.44 -29.04
CA SER A 260 -0.24 5.98 -27.67
C SER A 260 0.77 5.23 -26.81
N ASN A 261 0.81 3.89 -26.93
CA ASN A 261 1.73 3.04 -26.20
C ASN A 261 3.20 3.36 -26.52
N ASP A 262 3.49 3.65 -27.80
CA ASP A 262 4.85 3.96 -28.25
C ASP A 262 5.35 5.34 -27.77
N ARG A 263 4.45 6.16 -27.20
CA ARG A 263 4.78 7.44 -26.53
C ARG A 263 5.02 7.28 -25.05
N SER A 264 5.13 6.04 -24.55
CA SER A 264 5.42 5.77 -23.15
C SER A 264 6.73 6.41 -22.71
N SER A 265 6.75 6.97 -21.51
CA SER A 265 8.00 7.31 -20.82
C SER A 265 8.79 6.05 -20.51
N ILE A 266 10.06 6.03 -20.92
CA ILE A 266 11.00 4.91 -20.71
C ILE A 266 11.92 5.29 -19.55
N ILE A 267 11.60 4.81 -18.36
CA ILE A 267 12.22 5.29 -17.12
C ILE A 267 13.40 4.42 -16.74
N TYR A 268 14.58 5.02 -16.68
CA TYR A 268 15.81 4.41 -16.22
C TYR A 268 16.21 4.99 -14.87
N VAL A 269 16.52 4.12 -13.90
CA VAL A 269 16.96 4.54 -12.55
C VAL A 269 17.89 3.50 -11.95
N THR A 270 18.97 3.96 -11.29
CA THR A 270 19.88 3.11 -10.52
C THR A 270 19.47 3.10 -9.05
N ILE A 271 19.19 1.92 -8.49
CA ILE A 271 18.78 1.74 -7.09
C ILE A 271 19.66 0.67 -6.47
N ASN A 272 20.37 1.01 -5.41
CA ASN A 272 21.25 0.09 -4.68
C ASN A 272 22.16 -0.76 -5.61
N ARG A 273 22.82 -0.12 -6.56
CA ARG A 273 23.73 -0.70 -7.56
C ARG A 273 23.07 -1.59 -8.63
N LEU A 274 21.73 -1.64 -8.68
CA LEU A 274 21.01 -2.28 -9.79
C LEU A 274 20.41 -1.20 -10.68
N ASN A 275 20.51 -1.40 -11.97
CA ASN A 275 19.93 -0.55 -12.98
C ASN A 275 18.56 -1.11 -13.41
N TYR A 276 17.53 -0.31 -13.23
CA TYR A 276 16.15 -0.64 -13.57
C TYR A 276 15.74 0.08 -14.84
N LEU A 277 15.04 -0.63 -15.72
CA LEU A 277 14.40 -0.07 -16.91
C LEU A 277 12.89 -0.38 -16.88
N PHE A 278 12.07 0.67 -16.80
CA PHE A 278 10.62 0.59 -16.91
C PHE A 278 10.23 1.12 -18.29
N THR A 279 9.70 0.25 -19.13
CA THR A 279 9.52 0.50 -20.56
C THR A 279 8.11 1.01 -20.92
N GLY A 280 7.18 1.08 -19.96
CA GLY A 280 5.77 1.25 -20.31
C GLY A 280 5.31 0.16 -21.29
N ASP A 281 4.54 0.53 -22.31
CA ASP A 281 3.95 -0.41 -23.26
C ASP A 281 4.48 -0.25 -24.69
N ILE A 282 5.76 0.18 -24.82
CA ILE A 282 6.42 0.37 -26.11
C ILE A 282 6.40 -0.89 -26.98
N SER A 283 6.33 -0.68 -28.30
CA SER A 283 6.42 -1.73 -29.32
C SER A 283 7.86 -2.00 -29.75
N LYS A 284 8.04 -3.04 -30.55
CA LYS A 284 9.32 -3.40 -31.21
C LYS A 284 9.90 -2.29 -32.07
N GLU A 285 9.06 -1.40 -32.62
CA GLU A 285 9.53 -0.25 -33.40
C GLU A 285 10.35 0.69 -32.49
N VAL A 286 9.79 1.04 -31.33
CA VAL A 286 10.48 1.90 -30.36
C VAL A 286 11.74 1.22 -29.82
N GLU A 287 11.67 -0.09 -29.53
CA GLU A 287 12.83 -0.86 -29.06
C GLU A 287 13.97 -0.88 -30.09
N SER A 288 13.66 -0.99 -31.39
CA SER A 288 14.65 -0.91 -32.46
C SER A 288 15.27 0.49 -32.58
N ASP A 289 14.45 1.56 -32.47
CA ASP A 289 14.93 2.93 -32.46
C ASP A 289 15.86 3.21 -31.24
N LEU A 290 15.50 2.66 -30.09
CA LEU A 290 16.34 2.73 -28.88
C LEU A 290 17.68 2.02 -29.09
N TYR A 291 17.67 0.83 -29.66
CA TYR A 291 18.91 0.08 -29.97
C TYR A 291 19.82 0.84 -30.92
N GLN A 292 19.26 1.46 -31.96
CA GLN A 292 20.03 2.31 -32.88
C GLN A 292 20.62 3.55 -32.19
N THR A 293 19.98 4.05 -31.16
CA THR A 293 20.42 5.26 -30.45
C THR A 293 21.44 4.95 -29.34
N TYR A 294 21.17 3.93 -28.53
CA TYR A 294 21.97 3.65 -27.33
C TYR A 294 22.98 2.53 -27.50
N HIS A 295 22.78 1.61 -28.51
CA HIS A 295 23.60 0.42 -28.82
C HIS A 295 23.82 -0.53 -27.65
N HIS A 296 24.17 -0.01 -26.48
CA HIS A 296 24.34 -0.73 -25.22
C HIS A 296 23.86 0.11 -24.03
N LEU A 297 23.08 -0.52 -23.16
CA LEU A 297 22.58 0.09 -21.91
C LEU A 297 22.65 -0.97 -20.80
N ASP A 298 23.38 -0.64 -19.73
CA ASP A 298 23.51 -1.54 -18.57
C ASP A 298 22.19 -1.58 -17.80
N VAL A 299 21.49 -2.73 -17.81
CA VAL A 299 20.20 -2.95 -17.15
C VAL A 299 20.23 -4.29 -16.41
N ASP A 300 20.05 -4.28 -15.11
CA ASP A 300 19.94 -5.51 -14.31
C ASP A 300 18.50 -6.01 -14.21
N VAL A 301 17.52 -5.09 -14.12
CA VAL A 301 16.10 -5.40 -13.90
C VAL A 301 15.24 -4.71 -14.96
N LEU A 302 14.56 -5.50 -15.77
CA LEU A 302 13.66 -5.03 -16.81
C LEU A 302 12.19 -5.17 -16.36
N LYS A 303 11.41 -4.10 -16.41
CA LYS A 303 9.95 -4.22 -16.54
C LYS A 303 9.65 -4.53 -18.01
N VAL A 304 9.10 -5.70 -18.25
CA VAL A 304 8.82 -6.17 -19.63
C VAL A 304 7.71 -5.34 -20.24
N ALA A 305 7.95 -4.84 -21.44
CA ALA A 305 7.02 -3.96 -22.16
C ALA A 305 5.67 -4.65 -22.44
N HIS A 306 4.59 -3.86 -22.34
CA HIS A 306 3.25 -4.24 -22.75
C HIS A 306 2.80 -5.59 -22.16
N HIS A 307 3.04 -5.77 -20.86
CA HIS A 307 2.69 -6.97 -20.07
C HIS A 307 3.19 -8.30 -20.69
N GLY A 308 4.24 -8.24 -21.50
CA GLY A 308 4.77 -9.40 -22.24
C GLY A 308 4.03 -9.71 -23.55
N SER A 309 3.45 -8.71 -24.20
CA SER A 309 2.85 -8.83 -25.53
C SER A 309 3.86 -9.37 -26.58
N SER A 310 3.37 -10.06 -27.59
CA SER A 310 4.19 -10.45 -28.76
C SER A 310 4.63 -9.27 -29.64
N SER A 311 4.00 -8.10 -29.47
CA SER A 311 4.35 -6.86 -30.18
C SER A 311 5.55 -6.13 -29.59
N SER A 312 6.09 -6.58 -28.48
CA SER A 312 7.22 -6.00 -27.75
C SER A 312 8.28 -7.05 -27.41
N SER A 313 9.31 -6.65 -26.68
CA SER A 313 10.41 -7.49 -26.18
C SER A 313 11.16 -8.17 -27.33
N SER A 314 11.68 -7.34 -28.23
CA SER A 314 12.44 -7.76 -29.42
C SER A 314 13.85 -8.26 -29.09
N ASP A 315 14.49 -8.93 -30.06
CA ASP A 315 15.89 -9.32 -29.91
C ASP A 315 16.81 -8.08 -29.86
N ASP A 316 16.45 -6.98 -30.52
CA ASP A 316 17.23 -5.74 -30.49
C ASP A 316 17.25 -5.15 -29.07
N LEU A 317 16.09 -5.18 -28.36
CA LEU A 317 16.05 -4.78 -26.95
C LEU A 317 17.03 -5.63 -26.12
N PHE A 318 16.97 -6.96 -26.21
CA PHE A 318 17.82 -7.84 -25.39
C PHE A 318 19.30 -7.74 -25.73
N LYS A 319 19.66 -7.52 -27.01
CA LYS A 319 21.04 -7.21 -27.39
C LYS A 319 21.55 -5.91 -26.78
N MET A 320 20.66 -4.91 -26.61
CA MET A 320 20.99 -3.63 -26.02
C MET A 320 21.18 -3.69 -24.50
N ILE A 321 20.34 -4.46 -23.78
CA ILE A 321 20.23 -4.33 -22.31
C ILE A 321 20.74 -5.53 -21.50
N ASP A 322 20.77 -6.75 -22.03
CA ASP A 322 21.20 -8.00 -21.35
C ASP A 322 20.75 -8.13 -19.86
N PRO A 323 19.44 -8.09 -19.56
CA PRO A 323 18.95 -8.02 -18.19
C PRO A 323 19.04 -9.37 -17.47
N LYS A 324 19.29 -9.35 -16.15
CA LYS A 324 19.31 -10.56 -15.30
C LYS A 324 17.91 -10.96 -14.81
N VAL A 325 17.04 -9.97 -14.61
CA VAL A 325 15.70 -10.15 -14.05
C VAL A 325 14.67 -9.44 -14.93
N ALA A 326 13.59 -10.13 -15.24
CA ALA A 326 12.40 -9.59 -15.90
C ALA A 326 11.21 -9.59 -14.96
N LEU A 327 10.54 -8.46 -14.83
CA LEU A 327 9.29 -8.27 -14.09
C LEU A 327 8.15 -8.12 -15.09
N ILE A 328 7.17 -9.02 -15.05
CA ILE A 328 5.99 -8.99 -15.92
C ILE A 328 4.76 -8.71 -15.04
N SER A 329 4.26 -7.50 -15.12
CA SER A 329 3.01 -7.10 -14.49
C SER A 329 1.86 -7.51 -15.41
N VAL A 330 1.04 -8.48 -14.98
CA VAL A 330 0.01 -9.08 -15.82
C VAL A 330 -1.10 -9.71 -14.98
N GLY A 331 -2.34 -9.57 -15.40
CA GLY A 331 -3.50 -10.11 -14.68
C GLY A 331 -3.67 -11.61 -14.88
N LYS A 332 -4.08 -12.29 -13.79
CA LYS A 332 -4.45 -13.71 -13.86
C LYS A 332 -5.65 -13.89 -14.80
N ASN A 333 -5.54 -14.85 -15.73
CA ASN A 333 -6.58 -15.15 -16.72
C ASN A 333 -6.98 -13.92 -17.57
N ASN A 334 -6.01 -13.06 -17.92
CA ASN A 334 -6.27 -11.87 -18.71
C ASN A 334 -6.75 -12.21 -20.13
N ARG A 335 -7.65 -11.36 -20.67
CA ARG A 335 -8.28 -11.57 -22.00
C ARG A 335 -7.30 -11.50 -23.17
N TYR A 336 -6.14 -10.86 -22.97
CA TYR A 336 -5.12 -10.68 -24.00
C TYR A 336 -4.18 -11.88 -24.14
N ARG A 337 -4.28 -12.85 -23.22
CA ARG A 337 -3.39 -14.02 -23.13
C ARG A 337 -1.91 -13.64 -22.95
N HIS A 338 -1.67 -12.53 -22.27
CA HIS A 338 -0.32 -12.13 -21.89
C HIS A 338 0.15 -12.90 -20.63
N PRO A 339 1.47 -13.08 -20.46
CA PRO A 339 2.53 -12.85 -21.46
C PRO A 339 2.46 -13.85 -22.60
N SER A 340 2.89 -13.43 -23.81
CA SER A 340 2.91 -14.30 -24.98
C SER A 340 4.00 -15.37 -24.84
N TYR A 341 3.76 -16.54 -25.43
CA TYR A 341 4.75 -17.61 -25.48
C TYR A 341 6.07 -17.16 -26.16
N LEU A 342 5.96 -16.33 -27.19
CA LEU A 342 7.12 -15.78 -27.90
C LEU A 342 7.99 -14.90 -26.99
N THR A 343 7.37 -14.07 -26.17
CA THR A 343 8.11 -13.22 -25.20
C THR A 343 8.78 -14.07 -24.13
N LEU A 344 8.07 -15.06 -23.59
CA LEU A 344 8.63 -15.96 -22.57
C LEU A 344 9.82 -16.75 -23.11
N ASN A 345 9.69 -17.39 -24.28
CA ASN A 345 10.77 -18.14 -24.90
C ASN A 345 12.01 -17.27 -25.18
N ARG A 346 11.79 -16.01 -25.59
CA ARG A 346 12.90 -15.10 -25.83
C ARG A 346 13.61 -14.76 -24.52
N LEU A 347 12.89 -14.40 -23.47
CA LEU A 347 13.47 -14.16 -22.14
C LEU A 347 14.27 -15.37 -21.62
N GLU A 348 13.73 -16.58 -21.80
CA GLU A 348 14.41 -17.83 -21.42
C GLU A 348 15.68 -18.07 -22.28
N ALA A 349 15.63 -17.81 -23.59
CA ALA A 349 16.76 -17.94 -24.46
C ALA A 349 17.93 -17.00 -24.12
N TYR A 350 17.63 -15.81 -23.59
CA TYR A 350 18.62 -14.88 -23.04
C TYR A 350 19.00 -15.17 -21.57
N GLY A 351 18.49 -16.26 -20.97
CA GLY A 351 18.83 -16.65 -19.59
C GLY A 351 18.25 -15.73 -18.51
N VAL A 352 17.24 -14.94 -18.81
CA VAL A 352 16.65 -13.95 -17.92
C VAL A 352 15.74 -14.63 -16.90
N LYS A 353 15.91 -14.31 -15.62
CA LYS A 353 15.04 -14.81 -14.55
C LYS A 353 13.71 -14.06 -14.54
N ILE A 354 12.61 -14.77 -14.76
CA ILE A 354 11.28 -14.18 -14.95
C ILE A 354 10.48 -14.22 -13.66
N TYR A 355 9.87 -13.08 -13.29
CA TYR A 355 8.87 -12.97 -12.22
C TYR A 355 7.58 -12.36 -12.79
N ARG A 356 6.42 -13.00 -12.48
CA ARG A 356 5.12 -12.65 -13.05
C ARG A 356 4.10 -12.45 -11.94
N SER A 357 3.33 -11.34 -12.00
CA SER A 357 2.30 -11.06 -10.99
C SER A 357 1.13 -12.07 -11.01
N ASP A 358 0.76 -12.62 -12.16
CA ASP A 358 -0.31 -13.62 -12.28
C ASP A 358 0.01 -14.98 -11.63
N LEU A 359 1.31 -15.30 -11.47
CA LEU A 359 1.76 -16.55 -10.85
C LEU A 359 2.24 -16.37 -9.40
N GLN A 360 2.96 -15.27 -9.14
CA GLN A 360 3.64 -15.04 -7.87
C GLN A 360 3.03 -13.90 -7.04
N GLY A 361 1.98 -13.24 -7.58
CA GLY A 361 1.39 -12.07 -6.97
C GLY A 361 2.37 -10.90 -6.95
N MET A 362 2.40 -10.17 -5.86
CA MET A 362 3.32 -9.04 -5.70
C MET A 362 4.78 -9.51 -5.62
N VAL A 363 5.67 -8.83 -6.34
CA VAL A 363 7.12 -9.11 -6.34
C VAL A 363 7.87 -7.91 -5.75
N LYS A 364 8.68 -8.16 -4.72
CA LYS A 364 9.47 -7.16 -4.01
C LYS A 364 10.95 -7.41 -4.18
N ILE A 365 11.71 -6.39 -4.54
CA ILE A 365 13.16 -6.37 -4.46
C ILE A 365 13.52 -5.46 -3.28
N VAL A 366 13.81 -6.09 -2.13
CA VAL A 366 14.19 -5.37 -0.89
C VAL A 366 15.70 -5.21 -0.86
N TYR A 367 16.18 -4.03 -0.54
CA TYR A 367 17.62 -3.77 -0.44
C TYR A 367 18.01 -3.19 0.92
N TYR A 368 19.18 -3.64 1.40
CA TYR A 368 19.78 -3.20 2.64
C TYR A 368 21.27 -3.52 2.67
N GLY A 369 22.12 -2.58 3.13
CA GLY A 369 23.55 -2.80 3.26
C GLY A 369 24.27 -3.23 1.96
N GLY A 370 23.82 -2.71 0.82
CA GLY A 370 24.38 -3.04 -0.51
C GLY A 370 23.94 -4.40 -1.07
N LYS A 371 23.07 -5.15 -0.37
CA LYS A 371 22.50 -6.43 -0.84
C LYS A 371 21.07 -6.23 -1.34
N ASN A 372 20.65 -7.06 -2.30
CA ASN A 372 19.30 -7.09 -2.86
C ASN A 372 18.69 -8.48 -2.66
N TYR A 373 17.41 -8.54 -2.24
CA TYR A 373 16.68 -9.77 -1.97
C TYR A 373 15.35 -9.73 -2.71
N ILE A 374 15.04 -10.76 -3.50
CA ILE A 374 13.75 -10.86 -4.20
C ILE A 374 12.82 -11.74 -3.37
N MET A 375 11.61 -11.24 -3.13
CA MET A 375 10.54 -11.90 -2.38
C MET A 375 9.24 -11.82 -3.18
N THR A 376 8.39 -12.86 -3.08
CA THR A 376 7.09 -12.91 -3.77
C THR A 376 5.97 -13.17 -2.76
N SER A 377 4.76 -12.67 -3.01
CA SER A 377 3.64 -12.89 -2.09
C SER A 377 3.06 -14.31 -2.12
N SER A 378 3.37 -15.12 -3.14
CA SER A 378 3.02 -16.54 -3.19
C SER A 378 3.92 -17.42 -2.30
N GLY A 379 4.94 -16.85 -1.68
CA GLY A 379 5.86 -17.51 -0.77
C GLY A 379 5.68 -17.13 0.71
N PHE A 380 4.53 -16.49 1.06
CA PHE A 380 4.16 -16.15 2.43
C PHE A 380 2.98 -16.96 2.92
#